data_37542ce8f30c1395315f311116050de0
#
_entry.id   37542ce8f30c1395315f311116050de0
#
_cell.length_a   1.000
_cell.length_b   1.000
_cell.length_c   1.000
_cell.angle_alpha   90.00
_cell.angle_beta   90.00
_cell.angle_gamma   90.00
#
_symmetry.space_group_name_H-M   'P 1'
#
loop_
_entity.id
_entity.type
_entity.pdbx_description
1 polymer ?
#
loop_
_entity_poly.entity_id
_entity_poly.type
_entity_poly.pdbx_seq_one_letter_code
_entity_poly.pdbx_strand_id
1 'polypeptide(L)'
;MKGGYPPWTLRNIPQGAFLMNRRRFMASTGAAAGVLGGGGTRAARASAHRVLMKLGCQSAPTNVTHLQYLARYGVRNICGYPEVGEGRLYATVEELERMRDLAARIGISIDCIAPPFLASTHIDQTPHPAIMLANSPERDRDIEALQTLIRNCAAAGIPSIKYNLTLLGVLRTERTPGRGDAMYSTWRLKEAPPHPPLTRAGRVNADMFWERITYFLERVIPVANEYKVRMACHPHDPGVPPDGYQGVVRVLGTVDGLKRFITIKESPYHGLNFCQGTVAEMLNDPGKEIYDVIRYFGSRQKIFNVHFRNIRGHRDDFEEVYPDEGDIDFVKAIRVYMEVGYPYLVMPDHVPLAPNDPGGLQSFAYCYGYIRALLQAAAEYG
;
A
#
# COMPACT_ATOMS: atom_id res chain seq x y z
N MET A 1 3.97 1.58 48.38
CA MET A 1 2.78 2.43 48.52
C MET A 1 1.87 2.13 47.33
N LYS A 2 0.70 1.53 47.62
CA LYS A 2 -0.27 1.13 46.60
C LYS A 2 -1.15 2.34 46.30
N GLY A 3 -1.10 2.87 45.09
CA GLY A 3 -2.05 3.91 44.61
C GLY A 3 -2.98 3.29 43.57
N GLY A 4 -4.18 2.89 44.03
CA GLY A 4 -5.24 2.41 43.14
C GLY A 4 -5.99 3.60 42.55
N TYR A 5 -6.27 3.58 41.26
CA TYR A 5 -7.18 4.49 40.58
C TYR A 5 -8.63 4.08 40.87
N PRO A 6 -9.55 5.04 41.08
CA PRO A 6 -10.95 4.72 41.32
C PRO A 6 -11.67 4.26 40.03
N PRO A 7 -12.67 3.34 40.15
CA PRO A 7 -13.43 2.90 38.99
C PRO A 7 -14.43 4.00 38.55
N TRP A 8 -14.48 4.20 37.22
CA TRP A 8 -15.49 5.09 36.60
C TRP A 8 -16.87 4.48 36.76
N THR A 9 -17.67 5.06 37.60
CA THR A 9 -19.10 4.76 37.70
C THR A 9 -19.87 5.48 36.59
N LEU A 10 -20.46 4.70 35.69
CA LEU A 10 -21.43 5.14 34.71
C LEU A 10 -22.66 5.70 35.47
N ARG A 11 -22.80 7.00 35.54
CA ARG A 11 -24.07 7.64 36.00
C ARG A 11 -25.08 7.58 34.86
N ASN A 12 -26.28 7.15 35.24
CA ASN A 12 -27.48 6.99 34.44
C ASN A 12 -27.73 8.15 33.48
N ILE A 13 -27.81 7.85 32.20
CA ILE A 13 -28.41 8.72 31.17
C ILE A 13 -29.88 8.34 31.09
N PRO A 14 -30.84 9.30 31.24
CA PRO A 14 -32.26 9.00 31.11
C PRO A 14 -32.59 8.52 29.70
N GLN A 15 -33.30 7.42 29.60
CA GLN A 15 -33.92 6.95 28.35
C GLN A 15 -35.06 7.92 27.99
N GLY A 16 -34.75 8.90 27.13
CA GLY A 16 -35.71 9.79 26.49
C GLY A 16 -35.75 9.49 25.00
N ALA A 17 -36.86 8.95 24.56
CA ALA A 17 -37.13 8.55 23.19
C ALA A 17 -36.93 9.69 22.18
N PHE A 18 -36.11 9.44 21.14
CA PHE A 18 -36.24 10.11 19.85
C PHE A 18 -36.48 9.06 18.77
N LEU A 19 -37.71 8.61 18.67
CA LEU A 19 -38.25 7.96 17.47
C LEU A 19 -38.55 9.07 16.45
N MET A 20 -37.59 9.38 15.60
CA MET A 20 -37.85 10.16 14.39
C MET A 20 -38.49 9.27 13.32
N ASN A 21 -39.79 9.48 13.17
CA ASN A 21 -40.70 8.81 12.24
C ASN A 21 -40.35 9.17 10.80
N ARG A 22 -39.90 8.19 9.99
CA ARG A 22 -39.54 8.31 8.56
C ARG A 22 -40.75 8.44 7.61
N ARG A 23 -41.84 9.16 8.04
CA ARG A 23 -42.97 9.40 7.13
C ARG A 23 -43.57 10.77 7.40
N ARG A 24 -43.00 11.83 6.80
CA ARG A 24 -43.69 13.08 6.44
C ARG A 24 -42.74 14.07 5.78
N PHE A 25 -42.45 13.79 4.49
CA PHE A 25 -42.00 14.83 3.57
C PHE A 25 -42.45 14.45 2.15
N MET A 26 -43.75 14.42 1.96
CA MET A 26 -44.38 14.51 0.65
C MET A 26 -45.78 15.11 0.86
N ALA A 27 -45.96 16.36 0.49
CA ALA A 27 -47.12 16.94 -0.14
C ALA A 27 -47.13 18.46 0.05
N SER A 28 -46.71 19.19 -0.94
CA SER A 28 -47.36 20.43 -1.35
C SER A 28 -47.20 20.62 -2.84
N THR A 29 -48.21 20.16 -3.59
CA THR A 29 -48.46 20.43 -4.97
C THR A 29 -48.89 21.87 -5.15
N GLY A 30 -48.26 22.59 -6.04
CA GLY A 30 -48.69 23.85 -6.60
C GLY A 30 -48.45 23.83 -8.10
N ALA A 31 -49.50 23.62 -8.86
CA ALA A 31 -49.50 23.68 -10.32
C ALA A 31 -49.41 25.13 -10.80
N ALA A 32 -48.56 25.42 -11.75
CA ALA A 32 -48.72 26.52 -12.70
C ALA A 32 -48.09 26.11 -14.03
N ALA A 33 -48.93 25.99 -15.02
CA ALA A 33 -48.52 25.76 -16.40
C ALA A 33 -47.97 27.07 -17.00
N GLY A 34 -46.85 26.97 -17.70
CA GLY A 34 -46.27 28.04 -18.49
C GLY A 34 -45.43 27.43 -19.60
N VAL A 35 -45.99 27.29 -20.76
CA VAL A 35 -45.31 26.92 -22.02
C VAL A 35 -44.53 28.13 -22.52
N LEU A 36 -43.21 28.03 -22.66
CA LEU A 36 -42.43 28.77 -23.67
C LEU A 36 -41.16 27.99 -23.98
N GLY A 37 -40.93 27.73 -25.25
CA GLY A 37 -39.78 26.99 -25.76
C GLY A 37 -38.46 27.78 -25.60
N GLY A 38 -37.42 27.04 -25.33
CA GLY A 38 -36.05 27.51 -25.34
C GLY A 38 -35.14 26.31 -25.38
N GLY A 39 -34.45 26.12 -26.51
CA GLY A 39 -33.46 25.06 -26.70
C GLY A 39 -32.34 25.21 -25.70
N GLY A 40 -32.43 24.56 -24.58
CA GLY A 40 -31.38 24.41 -23.58
C GLY A 40 -30.48 23.26 -23.98
N THR A 41 -29.30 23.55 -24.43
CA THR A 41 -28.20 22.58 -24.55
C THR A 41 -28.10 21.77 -23.25
N ARG A 42 -28.46 20.51 -23.34
CA ARG A 42 -28.23 19.53 -22.27
C ARG A 42 -26.73 19.51 -22.05
N ALA A 43 -26.22 20.26 -21.07
CA ALA A 43 -24.87 20.12 -20.58
C ALA A 43 -24.68 18.64 -20.30
N ALA A 44 -23.79 17.99 -21.02
CA ALA A 44 -23.41 16.62 -20.78
C ALA A 44 -22.98 16.56 -19.32
N ARG A 45 -23.78 15.90 -18.46
CA ARG A 45 -23.35 15.53 -17.12
C ARG A 45 -22.07 14.74 -17.35
N ALA A 46 -20.93 15.30 -16.93
CA ALA A 46 -19.69 14.55 -16.86
C ALA A 46 -20.04 13.24 -16.15
N SER A 47 -19.73 12.12 -16.79
CA SER A 47 -19.99 10.82 -16.19
C SER A 47 -19.26 10.78 -14.86
N ALA A 48 -20.01 10.76 -13.76
CA ALA A 48 -19.42 10.67 -12.42
C ALA A 48 -18.53 9.42 -12.41
N HIS A 49 -17.24 9.61 -12.21
CA HIS A 49 -16.29 8.49 -12.18
C HIS A 49 -16.61 7.64 -10.95
N ARG A 50 -17.07 6.41 -11.19
CA ARG A 50 -17.40 5.47 -10.13
C ARG A 50 -16.16 5.15 -9.31
N VAL A 51 -16.25 5.24 -7.97
CA VAL A 51 -15.19 4.74 -7.07
C VAL A 51 -15.08 3.23 -7.20
N LEU A 52 -13.93 2.77 -7.69
CA LEU A 52 -13.63 1.34 -7.87
C LEU A 52 -12.66 0.83 -6.79
N MET A 53 -12.00 1.74 -6.09
CA MET A 53 -11.03 1.46 -5.02
C MET A 53 -11.66 0.72 -3.86
N LYS A 54 -10.86 -0.14 -3.22
CA LYS A 54 -11.26 -0.96 -2.07
C LYS A 54 -10.38 -0.62 -0.88
N LEU A 55 -10.99 -0.37 0.29
CA LEU A 55 -10.23 -0.26 1.53
C LEU A 55 -9.53 -1.58 1.82
N GLY A 56 -8.22 -1.54 1.99
CA GLY A 56 -7.36 -2.71 2.21
C GLY A 56 -6.52 -2.67 3.47
N CYS A 57 -5.82 -3.78 3.66
CA CYS A 57 -4.79 -3.96 4.69
C CYS A 57 -3.69 -4.89 4.19
N GLN A 58 -2.47 -4.73 4.70
CA GLN A 58 -1.34 -5.63 4.44
C GLN A 58 -0.60 -6.07 5.71
N SER A 59 -1.21 -6.07 6.85
CA SER A 59 -0.55 -6.51 8.07
C SER A 59 -0.70 -8.01 8.32
N ALA A 60 0.37 -8.64 8.81
CA ALA A 60 0.38 -10.02 9.30
C ALA A 60 -0.05 -10.07 10.79
N PRO A 61 -0.49 -11.24 11.28
CA PRO A 61 -0.74 -12.49 10.55
C PRO A 61 -2.14 -12.56 9.93
N THR A 62 -2.34 -13.45 8.95
CA THR A 62 -3.67 -13.73 8.39
C THR A 62 -4.36 -14.81 9.24
N ASN A 63 -4.78 -14.46 10.44
CA ASN A 63 -5.48 -15.35 11.38
C ASN A 63 -6.83 -14.78 11.83
N VAL A 64 -7.64 -15.59 12.51
CA VAL A 64 -9.00 -15.23 12.94
C VAL A 64 -9.03 -13.92 13.73
N THR A 65 -8.18 -13.78 14.74
CA THR A 65 -8.15 -12.59 15.62
C THR A 65 -7.87 -11.31 14.84
N HIS A 66 -6.86 -11.36 13.97
CA HIS A 66 -6.50 -10.20 13.17
C HIS A 66 -7.55 -9.88 12.11
N LEU A 67 -8.09 -10.89 11.43
CA LEU A 67 -9.17 -10.71 10.46
C LEU A 67 -10.44 -10.12 11.10
N GLN A 68 -10.81 -10.54 12.32
CA GLN A 68 -11.92 -9.95 13.07
C GLN A 68 -11.66 -8.48 13.44
N TYR A 69 -10.42 -8.14 13.82
CA TYR A 69 -10.02 -6.75 14.04
C TYR A 69 -10.20 -5.93 12.75
N LEU A 70 -9.71 -6.38 11.61
CA LEU A 70 -9.86 -5.71 10.32
C LEU A 70 -11.33 -5.53 9.91
N ALA A 71 -12.14 -6.59 10.03
CA ALA A 71 -13.56 -6.56 9.71
C ALA A 71 -14.34 -5.52 10.56
N ARG A 72 -13.95 -5.33 11.83
CA ARG A 72 -14.53 -4.33 12.75
C ARG A 72 -14.41 -2.92 12.19
N TYR A 73 -13.30 -2.59 11.53
CA TYR A 73 -13.05 -1.29 10.94
C TYR A 73 -13.44 -1.20 9.46
N GLY A 74 -14.15 -2.20 8.95
CA GLY A 74 -14.74 -2.19 7.61
C GLY A 74 -13.77 -2.59 6.49
N VAL A 75 -12.61 -3.14 6.83
CA VAL A 75 -11.69 -3.73 5.85
C VAL A 75 -12.30 -5.04 5.35
N ARG A 76 -12.47 -5.15 4.03
CA ARG A 76 -13.07 -6.31 3.36
C ARG A 76 -12.16 -6.97 2.34
N ASN A 77 -11.02 -6.39 2.07
CA ASN A 77 -10.07 -6.83 1.08
C ASN A 77 -8.65 -6.70 1.64
N ILE A 78 -7.81 -7.70 1.51
CA ILE A 78 -6.45 -7.65 2.09
C ILE A 78 -5.37 -8.20 1.18
N CYS A 79 -4.14 -7.76 1.45
CA CYS A 79 -2.94 -8.51 1.13
C CYS A 79 -2.67 -9.51 2.26
N GLY A 80 -2.84 -10.80 1.98
CA GLY A 80 -2.66 -11.87 2.96
C GLY A 80 -1.21 -12.33 3.06
N TYR A 81 -0.92 -13.01 4.16
CA TYR A 81 0.37 -13.65 4.43
C TYR A 81 0.12 -15.15 4.65
N PRO A 82 0.39 -15.98 3.64
CA PRO A 82 0.18 -17.42 3.76
C PRO A 82 1.18 -18.04 4.75
N GLU A 83 0.71 -18.99 5.53
CA GLU A 83 1.59 -19.87 6.29
C GLU A 83 2.22 -20.88 5.33
N VAL A 84 3.54 -20.96 5.32
CA VAL A 84 4.32 -21.80 4.40
C VAL A 84 5.09 -22.83 5.21
N GLY A 85 5.05 -24.09 4.78
CA GLY A 85 5.79 -25.17 5.43
C GLY A 85 7.30 -24.88 5.48
N GLU A 86 7.95 -25.39 6.53
CA GLU A 86 9.37 -25.15 6.80
C GLU A 86 10.26 -25.50 5.59
N GLY A 87 11.23 -24.65 5.31
CA GLY A 87 12.20 -24.84 4.20
C GLY A 87 11.65 -24.57 2.80
N ARG A 88 10.38 -24.19 2.64
CA ARG A 88 9.75 -23.92 1.36
C ARG A 88 9.61 -22.40 1.11
N LEU A 89 9.82 -21.98 -0.14
CA LEU A 89 9.72 -20.57 -0.55
C LEU A 89 8.43 -20.21 -1.27
N TYR A 90 7.44 -21.12 -1.28
CA TYR A 90 6.12 -20.90 -1.87
C TYR A 90 5.03 -21.58 -1.06
N ALA A 91 3.85 -21.00 -1.04
CA ALA A 91 2.66 -21.65 -0.52
C ALA A 91 2.07 -22.61 -1.55
N THR A 92 1.56 -23.76 -1.11
CA THR A 92 0.80 -24.68 -1.97
C THR A 92 -0.59 -24.12 -2.27
N VAL A 93 -1.29 -24.73 -3.25
CA VAL A 93 -2.68 -24.38 -3.56
C VAL A 93 -3.57 -24.54 -2.33
N GLU A 94 -3.43 -25.64 -1.63
CA GLU A 94 -4.22 -25.96 -0.43
C GLU A 94 -3.96 -24.99 0.74
N GLU A 95 -2.72 -24.50 0.89
CA GLU A 95 -2.38 -23.47 1.90
C GLU A 95 -3.01 -22.13 1.55
N LEU A 96 -2.98 -21.74 0.29
CA LEU A 96 -3.61 -20.53 -0.21
C LEU A 96 -5.14 -20.59 -0.11
N GLU A 97 -5.74 -21.73 -0.45
CA GLU A 97 -7.18 -21.95 -0.31
C GLU A 97 -7.63 -21.93 1.15
N ARG A 98 -6.91 -22.59 2.06
CA ARG A 98 -7.20 -22.53 3.50
C ARG A 98 -7.19 -21.09 4.01
N MET A 99 -6.19 -20.28 3.62
CA MET A 99 -6.11 -18.86 4.00
C MET A 99 -7.28 -18.07 3.43
N ARG A 100 -7.60 -18.25 2.14
CA ARG A 100 -8.72 -17.60 1.45
C ARG A 100 -10.05 -17.94 2.13
N ASP A 101 -10.30 -19.22 2.40
CA ASP A 101 -11.55 -19.70 2.99
C ASP A 101 -11.68 -19.25 4.45
N LEU A 102 -10.59 -19.16 5.19
CA LEU A 102 -10.56 -18.56 6.53
C LEU A 102 -11.00 -17.09 6.48
N ALA A 103 -10.44 -16.31 5.58
CA ALA A 103 -10.79 -14.90 5.41
C ALA A 103 -12.25 -14.74 4.94
N ALA A 104 -12.70 -15.57 4.00
CA ALA A 104 -14.05 -15.54 3.45
C ALA A 104 -15.13 -15.79 4.51
N ARG A 105 -14.88 -16.69 5.49
CA ARG A 105 -15.79 -16.93 6.64
C ARG A 105 -16.00 -15.68 7.51
N ILE A 106 -15.06 -14.73 7.47
CA ILE A 106 -15.14 -13.46 8.20
C ILE A 106 -15.63 -12.32 7.28
N GLY A 107 -15.90 -12.61 6.00
CA GLY A 107 -16.34 -11.66 4.99
C GLY A 107 -15.21 -10.79 4.44
N ILE A 108 -13.99 -11.33 4.38
CA ILE A 108 -12.79 -10.68 3.84
C ILE A 108 -12.30 -11.48 2.62
N SER A 109 -11.94 -10.77 1.56
CA SER A 109 -11.32 -11.33 0.35
C SER A 109 -9.79 -11.16 0.39
N ILE A 110 -9.07 -12.14 -0.12
CA ILE A 110 -7.63 -12.06 -0.38
C ILE A 110 -7.43 -11.54 -1.81
N ASP A 111 -7.12 -10.26 -1.96
CA ASP A 111 -6.91 -9.63 -3.28
C ASP A 111 -5.42 -9.65 -3.70
N CYS A 112 -4.53 -9.87 -2.75
CA CYS A 112 -3.08 -9.92 -2.94
C CYS A 112 -2.46 -10.82 -1.89
N ILE A 113 -1.24 -11.32 -2.12
CA ILE A 113 -0.39 -11.90 -1.09
C ILE A 113 1.02 -11.31 -1.09
N ALA A 114 1.72 -11.46 0.04
CA ALA A 114 3.17 -11.31 0.10
C ALA A 114 3.82 -12.70 0.03
N PRO A 115 4.88 -12.90 -0.77
CA PRO A 115 5.62 -14.15 -0.75
C PRO A 115 6.40 -14.30 0.57
N PRO A 116 6.83 -15.51 0.96
CA PRO A 116 7.61 -15.73 2.19
C PRO A 116 9.03 -15.15 2.14
N PHE A 117 9.44 -14.64 1.02
CA PHE A 117 10.71 -13.97 0.75
C PHE A 117 10.49 -12.75 -0.16
N LEU A 118 11.55 -12.02 -0.55
CA LEU A 118 11.44 -10.73 -1.26
C LEU A 118 10.65 -9.68 -0.47
N ALA A 119 10.83 -9.66 0.85
CA ALA A 119 10.32 -8.62 1.74
C ALA A 119 11.22 -7.37 1.71
N SER A 120 10.79 -6.29 2.37
CA SER A 120 11.56 -5.05 2.54
C SER A 120 12.69 -5.17 3.59
N THR A 121 13.29 -6.36 3.72
CA THR A 121 14.32 -6.68 4.70
C THR A 121 15.70 -6.28 4.18
N HIS A 122 16.54 -5.73 5.07
CA HIS A 122 17.95 -5.44 4.76
C HIS A 122 18.69 -6.72 4.35
N ILE A 123 19.55 -6.63 3.34
CA ILE A 123 20.18 -7.82 2.74
C ILE A 123 20.99 -8.66 3.74
N ASP A 124 21.59 -8.03 4.74
CA ASP A 124 22.37 -8.73 5.76
C ASP A 124 21.49 -9.55 6.73
N GLN A 125 20.20 -9.28 6.77
CA GLN A 125 19.23 -9.93 7.64
C GLN A 125 18.30 -10.92 6.90
N THR A 126 18.25 -10.87 5.56
CA THR A 126 17.36 -11.75 4.80
C THR A 126 17.92 -13.17 4.72
N PRO A 127 17.08 -14.21 5.01
CA PRO A 127 17.51 -15.61 4.90
C PRO A 127 17.66 -16.08 3.44
N HIS A 128 17.01 -15.45 2.48
CA HIS A 128 16.99 -15.81 1.06
C HIS A 128 17.48 -14.66 0.18
N PRO A 129 18.79 -14.37 0.16
CA PRO A 129 19.35 -13.22 -0.53
C PRO A 129 19.72 -13.47 -1.99
N ALA A 130 19.64 -14.71 -2.48
CA ALA A 130 20.31 -15.16 -3.70
C ALA A 130 19.92 -14.36 -4.94
N ILE A 131 18.62 -14.00 -5.11
CA ILE A 131 18.15 -13.17 -6.23
C ILE A 131 18.86 -11.81 -6.20
N MET A 132 18.86 -11.14 -5.04
CA MET A 132 19.41 -9.80 -4.93
C MET A 132 20.94 -9.77 -4.83
N LEU A 133 21.59 -10.86 -4.47
CA LEU A 133 23.05 -11.02 -4.53
C LEU A 133 23.54 -11.54 -5.89
N ALA A 134 22.65 -11.97 -6.78
CA ALA A 134 22.95 -12.62 -8.06
C ALA A 134 23.75 -13.93 -7.90
N ASN A 135 23.51 -14.67 -6.83
CA ASN A 135 24.21 -15.93 -6.53
C ASN A 135 23.52 -17.11 -7.23
N SER A 136 24.11 -17.65 -8.26
CA SER A 136 23.68 -18.90 -8.92
C SER A 136 24.44 -20.10 -8.34
N PRO A 137 23.80 -21.28 -8.22
CA PRO A 137 22.47 -21.63 -8.77
C PRO A 137 21.28 -21.24 -7.88
N GLU A 138 21.48 -20.75 -6.67
CA GLU A 138 20.42 -20.46 -5.70
C GLU A 138 19.45 -19.38 -6.21
N ARG A 139 19.94 -18.39 -6.97
CA ARG A 139 19.10 -17.37 -7.63
C ARG A 139 18.02 -18.00 -8.52
N ASP A 140 18.41 -19.00 -9.31
CA ASP A 140 17.49 -19.63 -10.26
C ASP A 140 16.46 -20.49 -9.54
N ARG A 141 16.88 -21.24 -8.49
CA ARG A 141 15.99 -21.99 -7.61
C ARG A 141 14.95 -21.08 -6.94
N ASP A 142 15.38 -19.92 -6.41
CA ASP A 142 14.48 -18.99 -5.73
C ASP A 142 13.49 -18.33 -6.71
N ILE A 143 13.93 -18.08 -7.96
CA ILE A 143 13.05 -17.62 -9.04
C ILE A 143 12.03 -18.70 -9.40
N GLU A 144 12.43 -19.96 -9.53
CA GLU A 144 11.52 -21.08 -9.79
C GLU A 144 10.48 -21.27 -8.69
N ALA A 145 10.88 -21.09 -7.44
CA ALA A 145 9.95 -21.09 -6.31
C ALA A 145 8.88 -19.98 -6.43
N LEU A 146 9.28 -18.77 -6.86
CA LEU A 146 8.32 -17.69 -7.12
C LEU A 146 7.41 -18.00 -8.32
N GLN A 147 7.93 -18.58 -9.38
CA GLN A 147 7.12 -19.03 -10.52
C GLN A 147 6.09 -20.07 -10.09
N THR A 148 6.47 -21.00 -9.20
CA THR A 148 5.55 -21.97 -8.60
C THR A 148 4.47 -21.27 -7.78
N LEU A 149 4.85 -20.28 -6.96
CA LEU A 149 3.87 -19.49 -6.21
C LEU A 149 2.88 -18.76 -7.12
N ILE A 150 3.32 -18.21 -8.26
CA ILE A 150 2.45 -17.57 -9.25
C ILE A 150 1.40 -18.56 -9.78
N ARG A 151 1.82 -19.77 -10.16
CA ARG A 151 0.92 -20.83 -10.63
C ARG A 151 -0.09 -21.23 -9.55
N ASN A 152 0.37 -21.39 -8.31
CA ASN A 152 -0.46 -21.74 -7.17
C ASN A 152 -1.46 -20.63 -6.82
N CYS A 153 -1.06 -19.34 -6.91
CA CYS A 153 -1.96 -18.21 -6.74
C CYS A 153 -3.07 -18.20 -7.79
N ALA A 154 -2.73 -18.44 -9.05
CA ALA A 154 -3.72 -18.53 -10.12
C ALA A 154 -4.72 -19.67 -9.86
N ALA A 155 -4.25 -20.86 -9.50
CA ALA A 155 -5.09 -22.00 -9.17
C ALA A 155 -6.01 -21.73 -7.97
N ALA A 156 -5.50 -21.06 -6.93
CA ALA A 156 -6.26 -20.66 -5.75
C ALA A 156 -7.16 -19.42 -5.96
N GLY A 157 -7.15 -18.80 -7.15
CA GLY A 157 -7.95 -17.61 -7.44
C GLY A 157 -7.43 -16.32 -6.78
N ILE A 158 -6.15 -16.25 -6.43
CA ILE A 158 -5.51 -15.05 -5.86
C ILE A 158 -4.85 -14.25 -6.99
N PRO A 159 -5.30 -13.01 -7.27
CA PRO A 159 -4.97 -12.33 -8.52
C PRO A 159 -3.68 -11.51 -8.49
N SER A 160 -2.99 -11.39 -7.34
CA SER A 160 -1.83 -10.51 -7.24
C SER A 160 -0.82 -10.96 -6.19
N ILE A 161 0.45 -10.67 -6.43
CA ILE A 161 1.58 -10.87 -5.50
C ILE A 161 2.33 -9.54 -5.38
N LYS A 162 2.49 -9.02 -4.15
CA LYS A 162 3.38 -7.87 -3.89
C LYS A 162 4.75 -8.37 -3.46
N TYR A 163 5.82 -7.68 -3.89
CA TYR A 163 7.19 -8.08 -3.57
C TYR A 163 8.14 -6.88 -3.57
N ASN A 164 9.34 -7.08 -3.07
CA ASN A 164 10.41 -6.08 -3.03
C ASN A 164 11.67 -6.63 -3.70
N LEU A 165 12.37 -5.79 -4.47
CA LEU A 165 13.71 -6.05 -5.00
C LEU A 165 14.68 -5.07 -4.34
N THR A 166 14.99 -5.25 -3.07
CA THR A 166 15.79 -4.32 -2.26
C THR A 166 17.04 -4.97 -1.68
N LEU A 167 18.06 -4.16 -1.43
CA LEU A 167 19.28 -4.54 -0.71
C LEU A 167 19.37 -3.87 0.67
N LEU A 168 18.85 -2.64 0.80
CA LEU A 168 19.01 -1.88 2.04
C LEU A 168 17.78 -1.90 2.97
N GLY A 169 16.67 -2.53 2.53
CA GLY A 169 15.43 -2.49 3.32
C GLY A 169 14.86 -1.08 3.45
N VAL A 170 14.23 -0.78 4.58
CA VAL A 170 13.70 0.55 4.91
C VAL A 170 14.72 1.29 5.77
N LEU A 171 15.20 2.45 5.29
CA LEU A 171 16.19 3.27 6.01
C LEU A 171 15.48 4.39 6.76
N ARG A 172 15.82 4.55 8.04
CA ARG A 172 15.31 5.65 8.89
C ARG A 172 16.41 6.15 9.82
N THR A 173 16.29 7.42 10.19
CA THR A 173 17.06 8.05 11.26
C THR A 173 16.30 7.99 12.58
N GLU A 174 16.66 8.78 13.57
CA GLU A 174 15.95 8.87 14.83
C GLU A 174 14.51 9.36 14.60
N ARG A 175 13.55 8.79 15.34
CA ARG A 175 12.15 9.20 15.28
C ARG A 175 11.95 10.60 15.82
N THR A 176 11.01 11.33 15.27
CA THR A 176 10.64 12.68 15.73
C THR A 176 9.32 12.68 16.49
N PRO A 177 9.17 13.54 17.51
CA PRO A 177 7.90 13.72 18.21
C PRO A 177 6.80 14.24 17.28
N GLY A 178 5.61 13.66 17.41
CA GLY A 178 4.40 14.06 16.69
C GLY A 178 3.28 14.51 17.63
N ARG A 179 2.08 14.64 17.10
CA ARG A 179 0.91 15.04 17.90
C ARG A 179 0.55 13.94 18.91
N GLY A 180 0.07 14.35 20.11
CA GLY A 180 -0.44 13.46 21.13
C GLY A 180 0.56 12.38 21.56
N ASP A 181 1.82 12.75 21.78
CA ASP A 181 2.93 11.89 22.16
C ASP A 181 3.31 10.77 21.16
N ALA A 182 2.73 10.79 19.94
CA ALA A 182 3.13 9.89 18.88
C ALA A 182 4.55 10.16 18.41
N MET A 183 5.23 9.13 17.90
CA MET A 183 6.56 9.21 17.34
C MET A 183 6.53 8.88 15.85
N TYR A 184 7.00 9.80 15.02
CA TYR A 184 7.02 9.67 13.56
C TYR A 184 8.29 8.97 13.09
N SER A 185 8.14 8.04 12.18
CA SER A 185 9.23 7.42 11.46
C SER A 185 9.86 8.46 10.54
N THR A 186 11.16 8.70 10.67
CA THR A 186 11.84 9.87 10.09
C THR A 186 13.07 9.46 9.31
N TRP A 187 13.31 10.14 8.20
CA TRP A 187 14.55 10.07 7.47
C TRP A 187 15.10 11.48 7.22
N ARG A 188 16.32 11.71 7.70
CA ARG A 188 17.10 12.91 7.41
C ARG A 188 18.49 12.50 6.98
N LEU A 189 18.77 12.61 5.71
CA LEU A 189 20.07 12.19 5.15
C LEU A 189 21.26 12.82 5.88
N LYS A 190 21.13 14.09 6.29
CA LYS A 190 22.16 14.81 7.04
C LYS A 190 22.44 14.24 8.44
N GLU A 191 21.49 13.49 9.01
CA GLU A 191 21.60 12.83 10.32
C GLU A 191 21.99 11.35 10.19
N ALA A 192 21.93 10.80 8.98
CA ALA A 192 22.36 9.44 8.71
C ALA A 192 23.89 9.34 8.79
N PRO A 193 24.44 8.18 9.21
CA PRO A 193 25.88 7.96 9.20
C PRO A 193 26.51 8.28 7.84
N PRO A 194 27.50 9.20 7.77
CA PRO A 194 28.05 9.63 6.47
C PRO A 194 28.87 8.52 5.78
N HIS A 195 29.42 7.58 6.54
CA HIS A 195 30.24 6.47 6.03
C HIS A 195 29.80 5.14 6.65
N PRO A 196 28.57 4.69 6.35
CA PRO A 196 28.08 3.43 6.89
C PRO A 196 28.85 2.25 6.27
N PRO A 197 29.02 1.13 7.00
CA PRO A 197 29.70 -0.05 6.47
C PRO A 197 28.95 -0.58 5.24
N LEU A 198 29.72 -1.21 4.35
CA LEU A 198 29.14 -1.93 3.23
C LEU A 198 28.30 -3.11 3.73
N THR A 199 27.21 -3.40 3.02
CA THR A 199 26.46 -4.64 3.23
C THR A 199 27.23 -5.84 2.68
N ARG A 200 26.76 -7.06 2.97
CA ARG A 200 27.31 -8.29 2.35
C ARG A 200 27.18 -8.30 0.81
N ALA A 201 26.35 -7.42 0.22
CA ALA A 201 26.29 -7.25 -1.22
C ALA A 201 27.50 -6.53 -1.82
N GLY A 202 28.34 -5.92 -0.97
CA GLY A 202 29.45 -5.07 -1.39
C GLY A 202 28.99 -3.81 -2.11
N ARG A 203 29.77 -3.35 -3.09
CA ARG A 203 29.41 -2.20 -3.92
C ARG A 203 28.52 -2.66 -5.08
N VAL A 204 27.32 -2.08 -5.18
CA VAL A 204 26.33 -2.36 -6.22
C VAL A 204 25.95 -1.05 -6.89
N ASN A 205 26.52 -0.81 -8.05
CA ASN A 205 26.19 0.34 -8.88
C ASN A 205 24.85 0.16 -9.63
N ALA A 206 24.42 1.15 -10.36
CA ALA A 206 23.14 1.14 -11.06
C ALA A 206 23.06 0.01 -12.12
N ASP A 207 24.11 -0.23 -12.88
CA ASP A 207 24.13 -1.25 -13.94
C ASP A 207 24.01 -2.66 -13.35
N MET A 208 24.74 -2.94 -12.28
CA MET A 208 24.63 -4.21 -11.54
C MET A 208 23.22 -4.41 -10.97
N PHE A 209 22.62 -3.35 -10.44
CA PHE A 209 21.28 -3.45 -9.88
C PHE A 209 20.24 -3.69 -10.99
N TRP A 210 20.36 -2.98 -12.12
CA TRP A 210 19.48 -3.19 -13.28
C TRP A 210 19.65 -4.57 -13.91
N GLU A 211 20.87 -5.12 -13.95
CA GLU A 211 21.08 -6.51 -14.40
C GLU A 211 20.28 -7.50 -13.54
N ARG A 212 20.37 -7.37 -12.20
CA ARG A 212 19.65 -8.25 -11.27
C ARG A 212 18.13 -8.15 -11.45
N ILE A 213 17.61 -6.94 -11.58
CA ILE A 213 16.18 -6.70 -11.86
C ILE A 213 15.78 -7.30 -13.20
N THR A 214 16.53 -7.04 -14.25
CA THR A 214 16.22 -7.53 -15.61
C THR A 214 16.23 -9.05 -15.66
N TYR A 215 17.27 -9.68 -15.09
CA TYR A 215 17.37 -11.14 -15.00
C TYR A 215 16.15 -11.77 -14.31
N PHE A 216 15.71 -11.17 -13.22
CA PHE A 216 14.52 -11.59 -12.48
C PHE A 216 13.23 -11.41 -13.32
N LEU A 217 13.01 -10.23 -13.87
CA LEU A 217 11.78 -9.91 -14.61
C LEU A 217 11.64 -10.75 -15.89
N GLU A 218 12.73 -11.00 -16.62
CA GLU A 218 12.72 -11.83 -17.83
C GLU A 218 12.23 -13.26 -17.57
N ARG A 219 12.40 -13.77 -16.33
CA ARG A 219 12.00 -15.13 -15.94
C ARG A 219 10.65 -15.18 -15.26
N VAL A 220 10.31 -14.16 -14.51
CA VAL A 220 9.08 -14.13 -13.70
C VAL A 220 7.88 -13.59 -14.48
N ILE A 221 8.07 -12.53 -15.26
CA ILE A 221 6.94 -11.85 -15.92
C ILE A 221 6.27 -12.71 -17.01
N PRO A 222 6.97 -13.54 -17.81
CA PRO A 222 6.30 -14.45 -18.73
C PRO A 222 5.32 -15.41 -18.03
N VAL A 223 5.70 -15.96 -16.86
CA VAL A 223 4.83 -16.83 -16.05
C VAL A 223 3.64 -16.04 -15.48
N ALA A 224 3.89 -14.85 -14.94
CA ALA A 224 2.84 -13.97 -14.44
C ALA A 224 1.82 -13.62 -15.55
N ASN A 225 2.29 -13.38 -16.77
CA ASN A 225 1.44 -13.08 -17.93
C ASN A 225 0.62 -14.29 -18.37
N GLU A 226 1.21 -15.49 -18.40
CA GLU A 226 0.53 -16.75 -18.72
C GLU A 226 -0.59 -17.05 -17.73
N TYR A 227 -0.31 -16.95 -16.44
CA TYR A 227 -1.24 -17.27 -15.36
C TYR A 227 -2.12 -16.08 -14.91
N LYS A 228 -1.95 -14.89 -15.50
CA LYS A 228 -2.74 -13.68 -15.23
C LYS A 228 -2.69 -13.22 -13.78
N VAL A 229 -1.54 -13.38 -13.14
CA VAL A 229 -1.27 -12.91 -11.77
C VAL A 229 -0.44 -11.63 -11.82
N ARG A 230 -0.96 -10.54 -11.22
CA ARG A 230 -0.27 -9.25 -11.19
C ARG A 230 0.92 -9.29 -10.23
N MET A 231 2.10 -8.94 -10.73
CA MET A 231 3.33 -8.81 -9.97
C MET A 231 3.55 -7.35 -9.58
N ALA A 232 3.35 -7.03 -8.31
CA ALA A 232 3.35 -5.68 -7.77
C ALA A 232 4.65 -5.39 -7.01
N CYS A 233 5.62 -4.73 -7.65
CA CYS A 233 6.90 -4.38 -7.03
C CYS A 233 6.80 -3.10 -6.20
N HIS A 234 7.31 -3.13 -4.97
CA HIS A 234 7.41 -1.95 -4.10
C HIS A 234 8.64 -1.10 -4.50
N PRO A 235 8.54 0.23 -4.50
CA PRO A 235 9.67 1.14 -4.65
C PRO A 235 10.71 0.97 -3.53
N HIS A 236 11.92 1.49 -3.73
CA HIS A 236 12.93 1.54 -2.67
C HIS A 236 12.60 2.65 -1.65
N ASP A 237 12.55 2.31 -0.40
CA ASP A 237 12.15 3.20 0.71
C ASP A 237 13.32 3.45 1.70
N PRO A 238 13.81 4.69 1.79
CA PRO A 238 13.62 5.81 0.87
C PRO A 238 14.52 5.71 -0.38
N GLY A 239 14.44 6.70 -1.27
CA GLY A 239 15.51 6.97 -2.21
C GLY A 239 16.80 7.38 -1.48
N VAL A 240 17.96 7.25 -2.15
CA VAL A 240 19.26 7.67 -1.62
C VAL A 240 19.96 8.54 -2.65
N PRO A 241 21.06 9.26 -2.31
CA PRO A 241 21.86 10.00 -3.27
C PRO A 241 22.27 9.16 -4.49
N PRO A 242 22.57 9.77 -5.64
CA PRO A 242 22.92 9.05 -6.87
C PRO A 242 24.15 8.16 -6.76
N ASP A 243 25.07 8.48 -5.88
CA ASP A 243 26.28 7.70 -5.56
C ASP A 243 25.99 6.53 -4.60
N GLY A 244 24.78 6.44 -4.08
CA GLY A 244 24.30 5.34 -3.23
C GLY A 244 24.48 5.58 -1.73
N TYR A 245 24.07 4.59 -0.96
CA TYR A 245 24.22 4.50 0.49
C TYR A 245 24.64 3.07 0.86
N GLN A 246 25.51 2.89 1.86
CA GLN A 246 26.10 1.57 2.19
C GLN A 246 26.69 0.85 0.95
N GLY A 247 27.21 1.59 -0.01
CA GLY A 247 27.75 1.03 -1.28
C GLY A 247 26.71 0.64 -2.33
N VAL A 248 25.42 0.89 -2.10
CA VAL A 248 24.32 0.47 -2.95
C VAL A 248 23.58 1.66 -3.56
N VAL A 249 23.47 1.68 -4.90
CA VAL A 249 22.59 2.61 -5.62
C VAL A 249 21.15 2.09 -5.60
N ARG A 250 20.17 2.93 -5.26
CA ARG A 250 18.76 2.56 -5.21
C ARG A 250 18.03 2.94 -6.50
N VAL A 251 18.09 2.09 -7.51
CA VAL A 251 17.52 2.37 -8.84
C VAL A 251 15.99 2.53 -8.86
N LEU A 252 15.27 1.91 -7.91
CA LEU A 252 13.82 2.08 -7.74
C LEU A 252 13.48 3.16 -6.69
N GLY A 253 14.45 3.99 -6.30
CA GLY A 253 14.30 5.12 -5.39
C GLY A 253 14.10 6.45 -6.09
N THR A 254 13.73 6.45 -7.37
CA THR A 254 13.40 7.63 -8.18
C THR A 254 12.22 7.36 -9.09
N VAL A 255 11.46 8.40 -9.43
CA VAL A 255 10.33 8.27 -10.37
C VAL A 255 10.80 7.76 -11.73
N ASP A 256 11.95 8.23 -12.23
CA ASP A 256 12.49 7.76 -13.52
C ASP A 256 12.96 6.30 -13.47
N GLY A 257 13.49 5.87 -12.34
CA GLY A 257 13.78 4.45 -12.10
C GLY A 257 12.51 3.59 -12.16
N LEU A 258 11.41 4.05 -11.56
CA LEU A 258 10.12 3.35 -11.64
C LEU A 258 9.55 3.34 -13.07
N LYS A 259 9.71 4.43 -13.83
CA LYS A 259 9.34 4.49 -15.25
C LYS A 259 10.13 3.46 -16.07
N ARG A 260 11.46 3.38 -15.87
CA ARG A 260 12.30 2.36 -16.52
C ARG A 260 11.87 0.95 -16.11
N PHE A 261 11.60 0.72 -14.83
CA PHE A 261 11.20 -0.59 -14.30
C PHE A 261 9.99 -1.18 -15.03
N ILE A 262 8.93 -0.40 -15.21
CA ILE A 262 7.69 -0.89 -15.84
C ILE A 262 7.83 -1.19 -17.34
N THR A 263 8.92 -0.75 -17.99
CA THR A 263 9.20 -1.03 -19.41
C THR A 263 10.06 -2.27 -19.62
N ILE A 264 10.75 -2.76 -18.57
CA ILE A 264 11.49 -4.01 -18.64
C ILE A 264 10.50 -5.17 -18.66
N LYS A 265 10.48 -5.94 -19.76
CA LYS A 265 9.53 -7.05 -19.96
C LYS A 265 8.08 -6.60 -19.77
N GLU A 266 7.66 -5.57 -20.51
CA GLU A 266 6.34 -4.97 -20.38
C GLU A 266 5.21 -6.00 -20.49
N SER A 267 4.25 -5.93 -19.56
CA SER A 267 3.09 -6.82 -19.50
C SER A 267 1.97 -6.14 -18.71
N PRO A 268 0.68 -6.43 -18.98
CA PRO A 268 -0.42 -6.00 -18.13
C PRO A 268 -0.37 -6.62 -16.72
N TYR A 269 0.50 -7.59 -16.49
CA TYR A 269 0.72 -8.23 -15.19
C TYR A 269 2.03 -7.82 -14.52
N HIS A 270 2.77 -6.86 -15.09
CA HIS A 270 3.95 -6.25 -14.52
C HIS A 270 3.69 -4.78 -14.15
N GLY A 271 3.84 -4.45 -12.87
CA GLY A 271 3.57 -3.11 -12.37
C GLY A 271 4.04 -2.90 -10.93
N LEU A 272 3.42 -1.96 -10.26
CA LEU A 272 3.86 -1.44 -8.97
C LEU A 272 2.88 -1.78 -7.83
N ASN A 273 3.42 -2.18 -6.71
CA ASN A 273 2.87 -1.88 -5.41
C ASN A 273 3.20 -0.40 -5.13
N PHE A 274 2.36 0.50 -5.57
CA PHE A 274 2.61 1.94 -5.56
C PHE A 274 2.48 2.47 -4.13
N CYS A 275 3.59 2.48 -3.40
CA CYS A 275 3.63 3.15 -2.11
C CYS A 275 3.67 4.66 -2.33
N GLN A 276 2.51 5.32 -2.17
CA GLN A 276 2.37 6.76 -2.37
C GLN A 276 3.33 7.55 -1.46
N GLY A 277 3.49 7.12 -0.20
CA GLY A 277 4.45 7.73 0.71
C GLY A 277 5.89 7.61 0.19
N THR A 278 6.33 6.39 -0.18
CA THR A 278 7.69 6.18 -0.72
C THR A 278 7.92 6.95 -2.03
N VAL A 279 6.91 7.05 -2.89
CA VAL A 279 7.04 7.88 -4.11
C VAL A 279 7.13 9.37 -3.75
N ALA A 280 6.37 9.83 -2.76
CA ALA A 280 6.45 11.21 -2.27
C ALA A 280 7.86 11.53 -1.70
N GLU A 281 8.50 10.58 -1.03
CA GLU A 281 9.88 10.67 -0.55
C GLU A 281 10.93 10.85 -1.66
N MET A 282 10.56 10.68 -2.93
CA MET A 282 11.43 10.90 -4.10
C MET A 282 11.33 12.32 -4.65
N LEU A 283 10.34 13.10 -4.21
CA LEU A 283 9.93 14.37 -4.79
C LEU A 283 10.49 15.55 -4.01
N ASN A 284 10.65 16.69 -4.71
CA ASN A 284 11.06 17.94 -4.08
C ASN A 284 9.86 18.71 -3.51
N ASP A 285 8.69 18.58 -4.12
CA ASP A 285 7.42 19.15 -3.67
C ASP A 285 6.31 18.09 -3.75
N PRO A 286 6.26 17.14 -2.76
CA PRO A 286 5.28 16.06 -2.77
C PRO A 286 3.83 16.52 -2.89
N GLY A 287 3.50 17.66 -2.26
CA GLY A 287 2.16 18.23 -2.29
C GLY A 287 1.68 18.68 -3.68
N LYS A 288 2.60 18.87 -4.61
CA LYS A 288 2.29 19.23 -6.00
C LYS A 288 2.54 18.09 -6.98
N GLU A 289 3.70 17.46 -6.89
CA GLU A 289 4.20 16.54 -7.91
C GLU A 289 3.55 15.16 -7.89
N ILE A 290 3.11 14.66 -6.72
CA ILE A 290 2.61 13.29 -6.56
C ILE A 290 1.44 12.97 -7.49
N TYR A 291 0.56 13.92 -7.75
CA TYR A 291 -0.64 13.72 -8.56
C TYR A 291 -0.32 13.39 -10.01
N ASP A 292 0.70 14.02 -10.58
CA ASP A 292 1.14 13.74 -11.94
C ASP A 292 1.86 12.39 -12.04
N VAL A 293 2.56 11.99 -10.97
CA VAL A 293 3.15 10.63 -10.88
C VAL A 293 2.04 9.57 -10.82
N ILE A 294 0.98 9.79 -10.03
CA ILE A 294 -0.18 8.89 -9.99
C ILE A 294 -0.83 8.79 -11.39
N ARG A 295 -1.05 9.92 -12.08
CA ARG A 295 -1.58 9.95 -13.45
C ARG A 295 -0.70 9.17 -14.41
N TYR A 296 0.62 9.35 -14.31
CA TYR A 296 1.57 8.68 -15.21
C TYR A 296 1.46 7.16 -15.14
N PHE A 297 1.51 6.58 -13.94
CA PHE A 297 1.43 5.14 -13.75
C PHE A 297 0.00 4.61 -13.85
N GLY A 298 -0.98 5.36 -13.36
CA GLY A 298 -2.38 4.97 -13.34
C GLY A 298 -2.98 4.90 -14.75
N SER A 299 -2.76 5.90 -15.61
CA SER A 299 -3.23 5.90 -17.01
C SER A 299 -2.63 4.76 -17.83
N ARG A 300 -1.47 4.24 -17.43
CA ARG A 300 -0.81 3.06 -18.01
C ARG A 300 -1.22 1.74 -17.37
N GLN A 301 -2.13 1.79 -16.39
CA GLN A 301 -2.60 0.60 -15.65
C GLN A 301 -1.44 -0.16 -14.96
N LYS A 302 -0.43 0.57 -14.46
CA LYS A 302 0.74 -0.01 -13.80
C LYS A 302 0.71 0.06 -12.27
N ILE A 303 -0.41 0.52 -11.68
CA ILE A 303 -0.64 0.52 -10.24
C ILE A 303 -1.52 -0.67 -9.88
N PHE A 304 -0.99 -1.64 -9.11
CA PHE A 304 -1.70 -2.87 -8.74
C PHE A 304 -2.09 -2.93 -7.27
N ASN A 305 -1.45 -2.11 -6.44
CA ASN A 305 -1.73 -1.92 -5.03
C ASN A 305 -1.28 -0.53 -4.62
N VAL A 306 -1.96 0.12 -3.67
CA VAL A 306 -1.59 1.44 -3.17
C VAL A 306 -1.38 1.39 -1.66
N HIS A 307 -0.17 1.72 -1.22
CA HIS A 307 0.09 2.13 0.14
C HIS A 307 -0.19 3.63 0.26
N PHE A 308 -1.31 3.95 0.90
CA PHE A 308 -1.84 5.30 0.98
C PHE A 308 -1.31 5.98 2.24
N ARG A 309 0.00 6.22 2.25
CA ARG A 309 0.75 6.86 3.33
C ARG A 309 1.01 8.31 3.00
N ASN A 310 0.97 9.18 4.01
CA ASN A 310 1.34 10.58 3.91
C ASN A 310 2.71 10.84 4.56
N ILE A 311 3.41 11.82 4.04
CA ILE A 311 4.64 12.34 4.61
C ILE A 311 4.55 13.86 4.76
N ARG A 312 5.34 14.40 5.66
CA ARG A 312 5.67 15.82 5.73
C ARG A 312 7.15 15.99 5.43
N GLY A 313 7.48 16.91 4.53
CA GLY A 313 8.85 17.12 4.03
C GLY A 313 9.00 16.69 2.57
N HIS A 314 10.21 16.37 2.21
CA HIS A 314 10.59 16.13 0.82
C HIS A 314 11.75 15.11 0.73
N ARG A 315 12.26 14.90 -0.47
CA ARG A 315 13.41 14.04 -0.70
C ARG A 315 14.54 14.34 0.29
N ASP A 316 15.10 13.29 0.87
CA ASP A 316 16.21 13.30 1.83
C ASP A 316 15.91 13.92 3.22
N ASP A 317 14.72 14.51 3.42
CA ASP A 317 14.28 15.06 4.71
C ASP A 317 12.76 14.99 4.86
N PHE A 318 12.25 13.95 5.51
CA PHE A 318 10.82 13.74 5.70
C PHE A 318 10.47 12.99 6.99
N GLU A 319 9.20 13.08 7.36
CA GLU A 319 8.55 12.36 8.45
C GLU A 319 7.31 11.62 7.93
N GLU A 320 7.10 10.37 8.33
CA GLU A 320 5.86 9.62 8.10
C GLU A 320 4.81 10.03 9.13
N VAL A 321 3.79 10.73 8.69
CA VAL A 321 2.80 11.35 9.57
C VAL A 321 1.42 10.67 9.46
N TYR A 322 0.46 11.10 10.28
CA TYR A 322 -0.93 10.70 10.12
C TYR A 322 -1.49 11.18 8.77
N PRO A 323 -2.55 10.52 8.24
CA PRO A 323 -3.09 10.83 6.90
C PRO A 323 -3.48 12.29 6.69
N ASP A 324 -3.89 12.98 7.76
CA ASP A 324 -4.37 14.35 7.78
C ASP A 324 -3.30 15.41 8.06
N GLU A 325 -2.04 15.01 8.30
CA GLU A 325 -0.96 15.93 8.70
C GLU A 325 0.11 16.15 7.64
N GLY A 326 0.10 15.38 6.57
CA GLY A 326 1.15 15.43 5.55
C GLY A 326 0.89 16.45 4.45
N ASP A 327 1.89 16.56 3.58
CA ASP A 327 1.88 17.53 2.48
C ASP A 327 0.98 17.11 1.32
N ILE A 328 0.59 15.82 1.26
CA ILE A 328 -0.29 15.30 0.23
C ILE A 328 -1.75 15.50 0.65
N ASP A 329 -2.51 16.25 -0.15
CA ASP A 329 -3.97 16.31 -0.02
C ASP A 329 -4.59 14.97 -0.45
N PHE A 330 -5.05 14.18 0.52
CA PHE A 330 -5.63 12.86 0.29
C PHE A 330 -6.98 12.90 -0.43
N VAL A 331 -7.76 13.99 -0.27
CA VAL A 331 -9.00 14.18 -1.03
C VAL A 331 -8.68 14.32 -2.51
N LYS A 332 -7.68 15.14 -2.84
CA LYS A 332 -7.19 15.30 -4.22
C LYS A 332 -6.58 14.01 -4.75
N ALA A 333 -5.79 13.28 -3.95
CA ALA A 333 -5.20 12.02 -4.36
C ALA A 333 -6.27 10.97 -4.73
N ILE A 334 -7.33 10.81 -3.92
CA ILE A 334 -8.45 9.90 -4.23
C ILE A 334 -9.12 10.29 -5.56
N ARG A 335 -9.32 11.58 -5.83
CA ARG A 335 -9.86 12.05 -7.12
C ARG A 335 -8.97 11.67 -8.29
N VAL A 336 -7.65 11.77 -8.13
CA VAL A 336 -6.70 11.38 -9.19
C VAL A 336 -6.70 9.87 -9.41
N TYR A 337 -6.81 9.04 -8.36
CA TYR A 337 -6.99 7.60 -8.52
C TYR A 337 -8.32 7.25 -9.21
N MET A 338 -9.39 8.00 -8.96
CA MET A 338 -10.67 7.86 -9.70
C MET A 338 -10.52 8.26 -11.18
N GLU A 339 -9.85 9.39 -11.43
CA GLU A 339 -9.59 9.91 -12.78
C GLU A 339 -8.90 8.86 -13.66
N VAL A 340 -7.92 8.13 -13.10
CA VAL A 340 -7.21 7.06 -13.83
C VAL A 340 -7.91 5.70 -13.77
N GLY A 341 -9.07 5.61 -13.13
CA GLY A 341 -9.87 4.37 -13.05
C GLY A 341 -9.23 3.28 -12.20
N TYR A 342 -8.48 3.61 -11.15
CA TYR A 342 -7.79 2.64 -10.30
C TYR A 342 -8.78 1.75 -9.51
N PRO A 343 -8.77 0.37 -9.68
CA PRO A 343 -9.83 -0.48 -9.15
C PRO A 343 -9.40 -1.37 -7.98
N TYR A 344 -8.19 -1.21 -7.45
CA TYR A 344 -7.62 -2.17 -6.49
C TYR A 344 -7.57 -1.62 -5.06
N LEU A 345 -6.69 -2.19 -4.23
CA LEU A 345 -6.56 -1.87 -2.80
C LEU A 345 -5.94 -0.50 -2.57
N VAL A 346 -6.55 0.25 -1.64
CA VAL A 346 -5.97 1.45 -1.01
C VAL A 346 -5.87 1.15 0.48
N MET A 347 -4.68 1.19 1.04
CA MET A 347 -4.44 0.74 2.40
C MET A 347 -3.40 1.60 3.13
N PRO A 348 -3.49 1.74 4.45
CA PRO A 348 -2.39 2.28 5.23
C PRO A 348 -1.18 1.34 5.13
N ASP A 349 0.00 1.91 5.31
CA ASP A 349 1.28 1.20 5.29
C ASP A 349 1.97 1.32 6.65
N HIS A 350 2.86 2.29 6.83
CA HIS A 350 3.37 2.64 8.14
C HIS A 350 2.40 3.61 8.85
N VAL A 351 2.38 3.55 10.16
CA VAL A 351 1.60 4.47 11.00
C VAL A 351 2.48 5.01 12.13
N PRO A 352 2.21 6.24 12.63
CA PRO A 352 2.88 6.75 13.82
C PRO A 352 2.73 5.81 15.00
N LEU A 353 3.78 5.70 15.82
CA LEU A 353 3.76 4.90 17.04
C LEU A 353 3.35 5.74 18.24
N ALA A 354 2.38 5.29 19.03
CA ALA A 354 2.01 5.90 20.28
C ALA A 354 2.35 4.98 21.47
N PRO A 355 2.68 5.50 22.65
CA PRO A 355 3.13 4.71 23.80
C PRO A 355 2.13 3.64 24.25
N ASN A 356 0.83 3.91 24.11
CA ASN A 356 -0.26 3.01 24.54
C ASN A 356 -0.93 2.29 23.35
N ASP A 357 -0.24 2.17 22.22
CA ASP A 357 -0.74 1.53 21.00
C ASP A 357 0.20 0.40 20.50
N PRO A 358 0.28 -0.72 21.22
CA PRO A 358 1.13 -1.84 20.81
C PRO A 358 0.78 -2.35 19.42
N GLY A 359 1.77 -2.37 18.52
CA GLY A 359 1.59 -2.77 17.13
C GLY A 359 0.84 -1.75 16.27
N GLY A 360 0.57 -0.54 16.77
CA GLY A 360 -0.08 0.53 16.03
C GLY A 360 -1.56 0.28 15.71
N LEU A 361 -2.24 -0.57 16.50
CA LEU A 361 -3.63 -0.96 16.20
C LEU A 361 -4.61 0.21 16.19
N GLN A 362 -4.46 1.17 17.12
CA GLN A 362 -5.33 2.37 17.14
C GLN A 362 -5.00 3.29 15.97
N SER A 363 -3.71 3.49 15.70
CA SER A 363 -3.23 4.31 14.58
C SER A 363 -3.68 3.70 13.24
N PHE A 364 -3.60 2.37 13.07
CA PHE A 364 -4.17 1.69 11.90
C PHE A 364 -5.69 1.83 11.81
N ALA A 365 -6.40 1.68 12.93
CA ALA A 365 -7.86 1.84 12.97
C ALA A 365 -8.29 3.26 12.54
N TYR A 366 -7.56 4.28 13.00
CA TYR A 366 -7.73 5.66 12.54
C TYR A 366 -7.55 5.78 11.02
N CYS A 367 -6.45 5.21 10.49
CA CYS A 367 -6.17 5.24 9.05
C CYS A 367 -7.25 4.51 8.23
N TYR A 368 -7.74 3.35 8.69
CA TYR A 368 -8.86 2.65 8.02
C TYR A 368 -10.13 3.51 8.00
N GLY A 369 -10.47 4.13 9.13
CA GLY A 369 -11.62 5.03 9.23
C GLY A 369 -11.50 6.23 8.29
N TYR A 370 -10.33 6.85 8.25
CA TYR A 370 -10.02 7.99 7.39
C TYR A 370 -10.14 7.65 5.90
N ILE A 371 -9.47 6.58 5.46
CA ILE A 371 -9.54 6.14 4.04
C ILE A 371 -10.99 5.76 3.68
N ARG A 372 -11.69 5.05 4.55
CA ARG A 372 -13.09 4.67 4.32
C ARG A 372 -13.99 5.89 4.14
N ALA A 373 -13.83 6.91 4.98
CA ALA A 373 -14.60 8.16 4.87
C ALA A 373 -14.32 8.87 3.54
N LEU A 374 -13.06 8.91 3.10
CA LEU A 374 -12.69 9.47 1.79
C LEU A 374 -13.34 8.71 0.63
N LEU A 375 -13.32 7.38 0.66
CA LEU A 375 -13.94 6.56 -0.39
C LEU A 375 -15.46 6.73 -0.41
N GLN A 376 -16.11 6.86 0.75
CA GLN A 376 -17.55 7.13 0.85
C GLN A 376 -17.90 8.53 0.33
N ALA A 377 -17.14 9.54 0.72
CA ALA A 377 -17.33 10.91 0.22
C ALA A 377 -17.12 11.00 -1.30
N ALA A 378 -16.09 10.33 -1.81
CA ALA A 378 -15.82 10.28 -3.24
C ALA A 378 -16.93 9.56 -4.04
N ALA A 379 -17.57 8.55 -3.44
CA ALA A 379 -18.70 7.84 -4.08
C ALA A 379 -19.99 8.68 -4.09
N GLU A 380 -20.16 9.57 -3.12
CA GLU A 380 -21.37 10.41 -2.99
C GLU A 380 -21.24 11.72 -3.79
N TYR A 381 -20.07 12.34 -3.76
CA TYR A 381 -19.84 13.70 -4.26
C TYR A 381 -18.81 13.80 -5.40
N GLY A 382 -18.24 12.69 -5.86
CA GLY A 382 -17.18 12.61 -6.89
C GLY A 382 -17.68 12.64 -8.33
#